data_4b7d3e48bf188b8c8173da0ba8ac139f
#
_entry.id   4b7d3e48bf188b8c8173da0ba8ac139f
#
_cell.length_a   1.000
_cell.length_b   1.000
_cell.length_c   1.000
_cell.angle_alpha   90.00
_cell.angle_beta   90.00
_cell.angle_gamma   90.00
#
_symmetry.space_group_name_H-M   'P 1'
#
loop_
_entity.id
_entity.type
_entity.pdbx_description
1 polymer ?
#
loop_
_entity_poly.entity_id
_entity_poly.type
_entity_poly.pdbx_seq_one_letter_code
_entity_poly.pdbx_strand_id
1 'polypeptide(L)'
;MNTDNKEDFQERYMEIRGIDISAWQGQIDWKTVADYGMDFAILRITESGNVIDKYFERNYTECQKYNIPTGVYKYSYAMTIAEIQSEARKVVSALNGRELQYPVWLDLEYNNQRSLGAENIHKMAEAFEKIITAAGYKFGIYCNVDWYMNVICSHLKKYDFWIARHLANDDGCRNVSVQTSV
;
A
#
# COMPACT_ATOMS: atom_id res chain seq x y z
N MET A 1 38.10 -33.02 22.05
CA MET A 1 38.20 -32.22 20.82
C MET A 1 36.80 -31.95 20.36
N ASN A 2 36.29 -30.81 20.74
CA ASN A 2 34.95 -30.37 20.36
C ASN A 2 35.05 -29.56 19.07
N THR A 3 34.45 -30.07 18.04
CA THR A 3 34.23 -29.33 16.80
C THR A 3 32.85 -28.71 16.93
N ASP A 4 32.82 -27.43 17.22
CA ASP A 4 31.60 -26.62 17.26
C ASP A 4 31.00 -26.58 15.88
N ASN A 5 29.86 -27.25 15.72
CA ASN A 5 28.94 -27.03 14.62
C ASN A 5 28.26 -25.66 14.82
N LYS A 6 28.87 -24.63 14.27
CA LYS A 6 28.14 -23.40 13.95
C LYS A 6 27.24 -23.72 12.77
N GLU A 7 26.03 -24.17 13.04
CA GLU A 7 24.95 -24.11 12.07
C GLU A 7 24.71 -22.63 11.77
N ASP A 8 25.14 -22.25 10.59
CA ASP A 8 24.94 -20.94 9.99
C ASP A 8 23.45 -20.78 9.72
N PHE A 9 22.72 -20.19 10.69
CA PHE A 9 21.36 -19.71 10.51
C PHE A 9 21.40 -18.50 9.58
N GLN A 10 21.67 -18.73 8.29
CA GLN A 10 21.28 -17.80 7.26
C GLN A 10 19.75 -17.82 7.20
N GLU A 11 19.12 -16.91 7.92
CA GLU A 11 17.73 -16.53 7.63
C GLU A 11 17.67 -16.20 6.13
N ARG A 12 17.12 -17.14 5.36
CA ARG A 12 16.79 -16.88 3.95
C ARG A 12 15.64 -15.90 3.97
N TYR A 13 15.96 -14.63 3.89
CA TYR A 13 14.98 -13.62 3.50
C TYR A 13 14.49 -14.00 2.11
N MET A 14 13.29 -14.52 2.02
CA MET A 14 12.64 -14.72 0.72
C MET A 14 12.32 -13.34 0.18
N GLU A 15 12.99 -12.93 -0.87
CA GLU A 15 12.69 -11.72 -1.58
C GLU A 15 11.34 -11.89 -2.27
N ILE A 16 10.34 -11.11 -1.85
CA ILE A 16 9.01 -11.07 -2.45
C ILE A 16 8.98 -9.87 -3.38
N ARG A 17 8.67 -10.11 -4.67
CA ARG A 17 8.67 -9.10 -5.72
C ARG A 17 7.25 -8.68 -6.05
N GLY A 18 6.97 -7.40 -5.95
CA GLY A 18 5.68 -6.84 -6.31
C GLY A 18 5.80 -5.61 -7.18
N ILE A 19 4.68 -5.22 -7.74
CA ILE A 19 4.55 -3.99 -8.50
C ILE A 19 3.41 -3.14 -7.96
N ASP A 20 3.56 -1.82 -7.97
CA ASP A 20 2.47 -0.89 -7.76
C ASP A 20 2.08 -0.22 -9.09
N ILE A 21 0.78 -0.15 -9.36
CA ILE A 21 0.25 0.21 -10.68
C ILE A 21 -0.88 1.24 -10.53
N SER A 22 -0.81 2.24 -11.38
CA SER A 22 -1.86 3.25 -11.57
C SER A 22 -2.09 3.53 -13.04
N ALA A 23 -3.00 4.44 -13.33
CA ALA A 23 -3.20 4.93 -14.71
C ALA A 23 -1.95 5.58 -15.32
N TRP A 24 -0.96 5.98 -14.52
CA TRP A 24 0.28 6.58 -15.00
C TRP A 24 1.13 5.62 -15.82
N GLN A 25 1.11 4.33 -15.50
CA GLN A 25 1.83 3.29 -16.24
C GLN A 25 1.13 2.87 -17.54
N GLY A 26 -0.08 3.39 -17.79
CA GLY A 26 -0.85 3.03 -18.99
C GLY A 26 -1.42 1.61 -18.93
N GLN A 27 -1.53 0.98 -20.09
CA GLN A 27 -1.99 -0.40 -20.19
C GLN A 27 -0.84 -1.37 -19.92
N ILE A 28 -0.96 -2.16 -18.87
CA ILE A 28 0.01 -3.18 -18.49
C ILE A 28 -0.21 -4.44 -19.31
N ASP A 29 0.88 -5.07 -19.75
CA ASP A 29 0.88 -6.45 -20.25
C ASP A 29 0.99 -7.41 -19.07
N TRP A 30 -0.15 -7.80 -18.54
CA TRP A 30 -0.23 -8.67 -17.36
C TRP A 30 0.27 -10.08 -17.61
N LYS A 31 0.28 -10.52 -18.88
CA LYS A 31 0.93 -11.79 -19.20
C LYS A 31 2.43 -11.72 -18.96
N THR A 32 3.05 -10.67 -19.44
CA THR A 32 4.48 -10.43 -19.19
C THR A 32 4.78 -10.31 -17.70
N VAL A 33 3.95 -9.58 -16.93
CA VAL A 33 4.10 -9.46 -15.47
C VAL A 33 4.06 -10.84 -14.79
N ALA A 34 3.11 -11.68 -15.16
CA ALA A 34 2.99 -13.04 -14.64
C ALA A 34 4.19 -13.92 -15.02
N ASP A 35 4.63 -13.84 -16.28
CA ASP A 35 5.77 -14.61 -16.79
C ASP A 35 7.09 -14.23 -16.06
N TYR A 36 7.22 -12.96 -15.58
CA TYR A 36 8.34 -12.52 -14.74
C TYR A 36 8.27 -13.04 -13.31
N GLY A 37 7.17 -13.68 -12.90
CA GLY A 37 7.01 -14.24 -11.56
C GLY A 37 6.86 -13.18 -10.48
N MET A 38 6.06 -12.13 -10.73
CA MET A 38 5.69 -11.17 -9.71
C MET A 38 4.77 -11.82 -8.68
N ASP A 39 5.12 -11.67 -7.41
CA ASP A 39 4.42 -12.30 -6.29
C ASP A 39 3.13 -11.56 -5.90
N PHE A 40 3.03 -10.26 -6.21
CA PHE A 40 1.84 -9.46 -5.93
C PHE A 40 1.78 -8.16 -6.76
N ALA A 41 0.59 -7.56 -6.78
CA ALA A 41 0.37 -6.23 -7.34
C ALA A 41 -0.46 -5.36 -6.39
N ILE A 42 -0.09 -4.09 -6.24
CA ILE A 42 -0.87 -3.10 -5.51
C ILE A 42 -1.43 -2.09 -6.52
N LEU A 43 -2.76 -2.01 -6.64
CA LEU A 43 -3.43 -1.23 -7.67
C LEU A 43 -3.97 0.07 -7.09
N ARG A 44 -3.74 1.21 -7.78
CA ARG A 44 -4.43 2.43 -7.41
C ARG A 44 -5.93 2.28 -7.65
N ILE A 45 -6.74 2.49 -6.62
CA ILE A 45 -8.18 2.30 -6.74
C ILE A 45 -8.90 3.57 -7.17
N THR A 46 -8.43 4.76 -6.71
CA THR A 46 -9.02 6.03 -7.13
C THR A 46 -7.96 7.08 -7.44
N GLU A 47 -8.29 7.97 -8.36
CA GLU A 47 -7.55 9.19 -8.69
C GLU A 47 -7.98 10.36 -7.80
N SER A 48 -7.43 11.55 -8.05
CA SER A 48 -7.85 12.78 -7.40
C SER A 48 -9.35 13.02 -7.64
N GLY A 49 -10.01 13.72 -6.70
CA GLY A 49 -11.47 13.92 -6.78
C GLY A 49 -12.29 12.65 -6.52
N ASN A 50 -11.70 11.60 -5.96
CA ASN A 50 -12.38 10.34 -5.66
C ASN A 50 -12.95 9.61 -6.91
N VAL A 51 -12.39 9.86 -8.08
CA VAL A 51 -12.76 9.16 -9.32
C VAL A 51 -12.05 7.80 -9.34
N ILE A 52 -12.73 6.73 -9.75
CA ILE A 52 -12.11 5.41 -9.91
C ILE A 52 -10.99 5.52 -10.95
N ASP A 53 -9.81 4.95 -10.66
CA ASP A 53 -8.71 4.89 -11.62
C ASP A 53 -9.17 4.17 -12.90
N LYS A 54 -8.94 4.81 -14.05
CA LYS A 54 -9.48 4.35 -15.34
C LYS A 54 -9.06 2.92 -15.74
N TYR A 55 -7.95 2.43 -15.15
CA TYR A 55 -7.48 1.07 -15.40
C TYR A 55 -7.71 0.10 -14.24
N PHE A 56 -8.29 0.55 -13.12
CA PHE A 56 -8.49 -0.30 -11.94
C PHE A 56 -9.25 -1.58 -12.28
N GLU A 57 -10.40 -1.48 -12.93
CA GLU A 57 -11.24 -2.63 -13.27
C GLU A 57 -10.50 -3.66 -14.14
N ARG A 58 -9.82 -3.16 -15.16
CA ARG A 58 -9.01 -4.00 -16.04
C ARG A 58 -7.87 -4.66 -15.29
N ASN A 59 -7.10 -3.88 -14.53
CA ASN A 59 -5.94 -4.38 -13.82
C ASN A 59 -6.33 -5.42 -12.77
N TYR A 60 -7.40 -5.17 -12.00
CA TYR A 60 -7.91 -6.16 -11.05
C TYR A 60 -8.32 -7.47 -11.75
N THR A 61 -9.08 -7.38 -12.83
CA THR A 61 -9.53 -8.56 -13.61
C THR A 61 -8.35 -9.36 -14.14
N GLU A 62 -7.34 -8.70 -14.68
CA GLU A 62 -6.15 -9.37 -15.20
C GLU A 62 -5.30 -10.00 -14.07
N CYS A 63 -5.15 -9.33 -12.92
CA CYS A 63 -4.51 -9.94 -11.76
C CYS A 63 -5.19 -11.25 -11.35
N GLN A 64 -6.53 -11.27 -11.28
CA GLN A 64 -7.29 -12.49 -10.96
C GLN A 64 -7.06 -13.59 -12.01
N LYS A 65 -7.08 -13.23 -13.28
CA LYS A 65 -6.87 -14.16 -14.40
C LYS A 65 -5.50 -14.87 -14.35
N TYR A 66 -4.47 -14.14 -13.92
CA TYR A 66 -3.11 -14.67 -13.81
C TYR A 66 -2.75 -15.12 -12.38
N ASN A 67 -3.71 -15.17 -11.46
CA ASN A 67 -3.53 -15.54 -10.06
C ASN A 67 -2.44 -14.69 -9.35
N ILE A 68 -2.36 -13.40 -9.67
CA ILE A 68 -1.47 -12.45 -9.01
C ILE A 68 -2.18 -11.91 -7.76
N PRO A 69 -1.68 -12.21 -6.54
CA PRO A 69 -2.22 -11.67 -5.30
C PRO A 69 -2.30 -10.15 -5.34
N THR A 70 -3.44 -9.58 -4.94
CA THR A 70 -3.72 -8.17 -5.18
C THR A 70 -4.05 -7.43 -3.88
N GLY A 71 -3.52 -6.22 -3.75
CA GLY A 71 -3.95 -5.19 -2.83
C GLY A 71 -4.31 -3.91 -3.58
N VAL A 72 -4.76 -2.90 -2.85
CA VAL A 72 -5.06 -1.59 -3.45
C VAL A 72 -4.49 -0.46 -2.62
N TYR A 73 -4.26 0.70 -3.25
CA TYR A 73 -3.91 1.91 -2.52
C TYR A 73 -4.81 3.09 -2.89
N LYS A 74 -5.00 3.96 -1.91
CA LYS A 74 -5.68 5.24 -2.05
C LYS A 74 -4.73 6.36 -1.67
N TYR A 75 -4.27 7.14 -2.65
CA TYR A 75 -3.57 8.40 -2.39
C TYR A 75 -4.56 9.41 -1.80
N SER A 76 -4.35 9.82 -0.55
CA SER A 76 -5.28 10.70 0.14
C SER A 76 -4.95 12.18 -0.08
N TYR A 77 -5.97 12.92 -0.52
CA TYR A 77 -5.96 14.39 -0.58
C TYR A 77 -6.78 15.03 0.55
N ALA A 78 -7.38 14.24 1.41
CA ALA A 78 -8.28 14.69 2.46
C ALA A 78 -7.56 15.63 3.46
N MET A 79 -8.23 16.72 3.82
CA MET A 79 -7.77 17.68 4.82
C MET A 79 -8.63 17.65 6.08
N THR A 80 -9.74 16.90 6.06
CA THR A 80 -10.70 16.78 7.15
C THR A 80 -11.13 15.33 7.38
N ILE A 81 -11.69 15.06 8.57
CA ILE A 81 -12.27 13.73 8.90
C ILE A 81 -13.40 13.37 7.93
N ALA A 82 -14.24 14.33 7.55
CA ALA A 82 -15.34 14.07 6.63
C ALA A 82 -14.84 13.66 5.23
N GLU A 83 -13.79 14.29 4.75
CA GLU A 83 -13.17 13.98 3.45
C GLU A 83 -12.51 12.60 3.46
N ILE A 84 -11.70 12.29 4.49
CA ILE A 84 -11.03 10.98 4.57
C ILE A 84 -12.06 9.83 4.69
N GLN A 85 -13.17 10.05 5.41
CA GLN A 85 -14.27 9.09 5.46
C GLN A 85 -14.97 8.93 4.11
N SER A 86 -15.10 10.01 3.34
CA SER A 86 -15.63 9.95 1.97
C SER A 86 -14.70 9.15 1.06
N GLU A 87 -13.39 9.35 1.17
CA GLU A 87 -12.40 8.56 0.44
C GLU A 87 -12.50 7.07 0.80
N ALA A 88 -12.57 6.72 2.09
CA ALA A 88 -12.71 5.35 2.54
C ALA A 88 -13.99 4.67 2.01
N ARG A 89 -15.14 5.36 2.10
CA ARG A 89 -16.40 4.85 1.54
C ARG A 89 -16.33 4.64 0.03
N LYS A 90 -15.62 5.52 -0.68
CA LYS A 90 -15.42 5.36 -2.13
C LYS A 90 -14.57 4.14 -2.44
N VAL A 91 -13.51 3.88 -1.67
CA VAL A 91 -12.69 2.67 -1.80
C VAL A 91 -13.55 1.42 -1.61
N VAL A 92 -14.32 1.34 -0.52
CA VAL A 92 -15.21 0.19 -0.26
C VAL A 92 -16.24 0.00 -1.38
N SER A 93 -16.86 1.08 -1.84
CA SER A 93 -17.81 1.05 -2.95
C SER A 93 -17.17 0.58 -4.27
N ALA A 94 -15.95 1.03 -4.56
CA ALA A 94 -15.23 0.63 -5.76
C ALA A 94 -14.77 -0.83 -5.69
N LEU A 95 -14.39 -1.33 -4.51
CA LEU A 95 -14.07 -2.74 -4.30
C LEU A 95 -15.30 -3.64 -4.49
N ASN A 96 -16.47 -3.19 -4.09
CA ASN A 96 -17.76 -3.90 -4.31
C ASN A 96 -17.70 -5.40 -3.94
N GLY A 97 -17.10 -5.71 -2.78
CA GLY A 97 -16.96 -7.08 -2.28
C GLY A 97 -15.84 -7.92 -2.93
N ARG A 98 -14.99 -7.33 -3.76
CA ARG A 98 -13.83 -8.03 -4.35
C ARG A 98 -12.86 -8.48 -3.28
N GLU A 99 -12.32 -9.68 -3.45
CA GLU A 99 -11.31 -10.21 -2.55
C GLU A 99 -9.95 -9.55 -2.76
N LEU A 100 -9.25 -9.29 -1.65
CA LEU A 100 -7.88 -8.81 -1.64
C LEU A 100 -7.02 -9.72 -0.75
N GLN A 101 -5.84 -10.09 -1.23
CA GLN A 101 -4.86 -10.85 -0.44
C GLN A 101 -3.94 -9.92 0.35
N TYR A 102 -3.74 -8.70 -0.15
CA TYR A 102 -2.98 -7.64 0.48
C TYR A 102 -3.90 -6.52 0.99
N PRO A 103 -3.42 -5.66 1.91
CA PRO A 103 -4.23 -4.59 2.49
C PRO A 103 -4.77 -3.57 1.48
N VAL A 104 -5.75 -2.82 1.96
CA VAL A 104 -6.06 -1.48 1.45
C VAL A 104 -5.06 -0.53 2.10
N TRP A 105 -4.17 0.06 1.31
CA TRP A 105 -3.16 0.98 1.76
C TRP A 105 -3.66 2.42 1.71
N LEU A 106 -3.67 3.10 2.84
CA LEU A 106 -3.85 4.54 2.90
C LEU A 106 -2.51 5.21 2.61
N ASP A 107 -2.41 5.85 1.46
CA ASP A 107 -1.21 6.55 1.02
C ASP A 107 -1.21 7.98 1.57
N LEU A 108 -0.32 8.22 2.54
CA LEU A 108 -0.14 9.47 3.28
C LEU A 108 1.20 10.12 2.88
N GLU A 109 1.16 10.96 1.87
CA GLU A 109 2.34 11.75 1.44
C GLU A 109 1.95 13.10 0.79
N TYR A 110 0.66 13.46 0.83
CA TYR A 110 0.21 14.74 0.33
C TYR A 110 0.73 15.89 1.21
N ASN A 111 1.61 16.70 0.65
CA ASN A 111 2.40 17.65 1.41
C ASN A 111 1.56 18.67 2.20
N ASN A 112 0.38 19.04 1.70
CA ASN A 112 -0.50 19.97 2.42
C ASN A 112 -1.01 19.41 3.76
N GLN A 113 -1.13 18.08 3.89
CA GLN A 113 -1.55 17.44 5.14
C GLN A 113 -0.56 17.64 6.28
N ARG A 114 0.70 17.98 6.00
CA ARG A 114 1.70 18.29 7.05
C ARG A 114 1.23 19.41 7.98
N SER A 115 0.49 20.39 7.44
CA SER A 115 -0.05 21.50 8.21
C SER A 115 -1.10 21.10 9.23
N LEU A 116 -1.67 19.91 9.12
CA LEU A 116 -2.68 19.40 10.06
C LEU A 116 -2.06 18.93 11.38
N GLY A 117 -0.76 18.59 11.37
CA GLY A 117 -0.06 18.02 12.51
C GLY A 117 -0.36 16.53 12.74
N ALA A 118 0.58 15.85 13.39
CA ALA A 118 0.57 14.40 13.56
C ALA A 118 -0.70 13.84 14.20
N GLU A 119 -1.28 14.56 15.18
CA GLU A 119 -2.49 14.12 15.89
C GLU A 119 -3.75 14.12 14.98
N ASN A 120 -3.90 15.11 14.11
CA ASN A 120 -5.03 15.14 13.18
C ASN A 120 -4.85 14.11 12.07
N ILE A 121 -3.63 13.90 11.56
CA ILE A 121 -3.32 12.83 10.61
C ILE A 121 -3.65 11.47 11.23
N HIS A 122 -3.31 11.27 12.52
CA HIS A 122 -3.68 10.06 13.25
C HIS A 122 -5.20 9.83 13.26
N LYS A 123 -5.97 10.83 13.67
CA LYS A 123 -7.45 10.73 13.69
C LYS A 123 -8.04 10.46 12.31
N MET A 124 -7.47 11.03 11.27
CA MET A 124 -7.88 10.78 9.89
C MET A 124 -7.58 9.32 9.49
N ALA A 125 -6.38 8.83 9.77
CA ALA A 125 -6.01 7.44 9.46
C ALA A 125 -6.91 6.44 10.20
N GLU A 126 -7.21 6.67 11.49
CA GLU A 126 -8.15 5.83 12.24
C GLU A 126 -9.58 5.89 11.69
N ALA A 127 -10.03 7.07 11.23
CA ALA A 127 -11.35 7.21 10.61
C ALA A 127 -11.45 6.46 9.27
N PHE A 128 -10.37 6.40 8.50
CA PHE A 128 -10.28 5.61 7.28
C PHE A 128 -10.25 4.11 7.60
N GLU A 129 -9.33 3.70 8.48
CA GLU A 129 -9.16 2.30 8.93
C GLU A 129 -10.48 1.70 9.39
N LYS A 130 -11.22 2.39 10.26
CA LYS A 130 -12.50 1.91 10.78
C LYS A 130 -13.51 1.56 9.69
N ILE A 131 -13.55 2.29 8.58
CA ILE A 131 -14.47 2.02 7.46
C ILE A 131 -13.97 0.83 6.66
N ILE A 132 -12.67 0.74 6.40
CA ILE A 132 -12.05 -0.34 5.63
C ILE A 132 -12.20 -1.68 6.35
N THR A 133 -11.86 -1.72 7.65
CA THR A 133 -11.93 -2.95 8.44
C THR A 133 -13.37 -3.39 8.71
N ALA A 134 -14.30 -2.45 8.89
CA ALA A 134 -15.73 -2.78 8.98
C ALA A 134 -16.29 -3.40 7.69
N ALA A 135 -15.67 -3.14 6.55
CA ALA A 135 -15.98 -3.78 5.27
C ALA A 135 -15.26 -5.12 5.04
N GLY A 136 -14.47 -5.59 6.02
CA GLY A 136 -13.78 -6.88 6.00
C GLY A 136 -12.39 -6.87 5.35
N TYR A 137 -11.83 -5.69 5.04
CA TYR A 137 -10.51 -5.59 4.43
C TYR A 137 -9.41 -5.35 5.47
N LYS A 138 -8.21 -5.88 5.18
CA LYS A 138 -7.01 -5.50 5.93
C LYS A 138 -6.64 -4.05 5.62
N PHE A 139 -6.09 -3.37 6.61
CA PHE A 139 -5.66 -1.99 6.48
C PHE A 139 -4.15 -1.87 6.70
N GLY A 140 -3.51 -0.98 5.94
CA GLY A 140 -2.13 -0.58 6.12
C GLY A 140 -1.91 0.88 5.70
N ILE A 141 -0.75 1.41 6.02
CA ILE A 141 -0.36 2.78 5.68
C ILE A 141 0.84 2.73 4.75
N TYR A 142 0.72 3.41 3.59
CA TYR A 142 1.87 3.73 2.76
C TYR A 142 2.34 5.15 3.04
N CYS A 143 3.64 5.33 3.13
CA CYS A 143 4.28 6.64 3.13
C CYS A 143 5.76 6.52 2.72
N ASN A 144 6.40 7.65 2.42
CA ASN A 144 7.85 7.67 2.27
C ASN A 144 8.57 7.78 3.63
N VAL A 145 9.90 7.57 3.64
CA VAL A 145 10.73 7.61 4.86
C VAL A 145 10.59 8.94 5.60
N ASP A 146 10.55 10.06 4.89
CA ASP A 146 10.44 11.37 5.53
C ASP A 146 9.11 11.51 6.30
N TRP A 147 8.01 11.08 5.70
CA TRP A 147 6.70 11.04 6.36
C TRP A 147 6.71 10.12 7.58
N TYR A 148 7.27 8.93 7.44
CA TYR A 148 7.34 7.97 8.54
C TYR A 148 8.13 8.50 9.74
N MET A 149 9.23 9.21 9.49
CA MET A 149 10.10 9.72 10.55
C MET A 149 9.61 11.03 11.16
N ASN A 150 9.02 11.92 10.35
CA ASN A 150 8.81 13.32 10.72
C ASN A 150 7.33 13.75 10.81
N VAL A 151 6.40 12.96 10.27
CA VAL A 151 4.97 13.32 10.19
C VAL A 151 4.07 12.31 10.90
N ILE A 152 4.37 11.01 10.74
CA ILE A 152 3.55 9.95 11.32
C ILE A 152 3.79 9.88 12.84
N CYS A 153 2.73 9.98 13.62
CA CYS A 153 2.85 9.84 15.07
C CYS A 153 3.06 8.38 15.49
N SER A 154 3.61 8.18 16.70
CA SER A 154 3.92 6.84 17.24
C SER A 154 2.69 5.93 17.36
N HIS A 155 1.49 6.49 17.55
CA HIS A 155 0.26 5.72 17.67
C HIS A 155 -0.16 5.00 16.37
N LEU A 156 0.24 5.52 15.21
CA LEU A 156 -0.01 4.85 13.94
C LEU A 156 0.96 3.68 13.68
N LYS A 157 2.09 3.63 14.38
CA LYS A 157 3.10 2.57 14.20
C LYS A 157 2.63 1.17 14.64
N LYS A 158 1.43 1.05 15.15
CA LYS A 158 0.73 -0.23 15.40
C LYS A 158 0.19 -0.90 14.13
N TYR A 159 0.09 -0.16 13.03
CA TYR A 159 -0.41 -0.68 11.74
C TYR A 159 0.73 -1.22 10.89
N ASP A 160 0.39 -1.99 9.87
CA ASP A 160 1.32 -2.39 8.84
C ASP A 160 1.72 -1.18 8.01
N PHE A 161 3.01 -1.08 7.68
CA PHE A 161 3.56 -0.01 6.87
C PHE A 161 4.19 -0.52 5.59
N TRP A 162 3.88 0.13 4.50
CA TRP A 162 4.63 0.09 3.26
C TRP A 162 5.42 1.39 3.13
N ILE A 163 6.74 1.32 3.36
CA ILE A 163 7.60 2.51 3.40
C ILE A 163 8.43 2.59 2.12
N ALA A 164 8.20 3.62 1.33
CA ALA A 164 9.00 3.90 0.15
C ALA A 164 10.28 4.66 0.53
N ARG A 165 11.41 4.14 0.05
CA ARG A 165 12.71 4.81 0.16
C ARG A 165 13.23 5.14 -1.23
N HIS A 166 13.25 6.43 -1.55
CA HIS A 166 13.84 6.92 -2.80
C HIS A 166 15.33 7.17 -2.57
N LEU A 167 16.19 6.41 -3.22
CA LEU A 167 17.63 6.61 -3.19
C LEU A 167 18.04 7.52 -4.35
N ALA A 168 19.09 8.36 -4.17
CA ALA A 168 19.54 9.31 -5.19
C ALA A 168 20.05 8.66 -6.49
N ASN A 169 20.36 7.37 -6.46
CA ASN A 169 20.82 6.56 -7.60
C ASN A 169 19.81 5.46 -7.91
N ASP A 170 18.53 5.75 -7.81
CA ASP A 170 17.45 4.79 -8.07
C ASP A 170 17.45 4.44 -9.58
N ASP A 171 17.76 3.19 -9.88
CA ASP A 171 17.71 2.60 -11.23
C ASP A 171 16.27 2.20 -11.64
N GLY A 172 15.28 2.67 -10.90
CA GLY A 172 13.87 2.31 -11.06
C GLY A 172 13.46 1.08 -10.24
N CYS A 173 14.40 0.40 -9.60
CA CYS A 173 14.13 -0.67 -8.65
C CYS A 173 14.03 -0.07 -7.23
N ARG A 174 12.83 0.05 -6.71
CA ARG A 174 12.60 0.58 -5.36
C ARG A 174 12.68 -0.54 -4.34
N ASN A 175 13.64 -0.44 -3.42
CA ASN A 175 13.65 -1.29 -2.24
C ASN A 175 12.55 -0.83 -1.29
N VAL A 176 11.45 -1.57 -1.24
CA VAL A 176 10.34 -1.34 -0.33
C VAL A 176 10.48 -2.26 0.87
N SER A 177 10.55 -1.70 2.06
CA SER A 177 10.47 -2.48 3.29
C SER A 177 9.01 -2.50 3.75
N VAL A 178 8.39 -3.68 3.75
CA VAL A 178 7.11 -3.88 4.42
C VAL A 178 7.42 -4.29 5.86
N GLN A 179 7.07 -3.44 6.80
CA GLN A 179 7.17 -3.76 8.22
C GLN A 179 5.78 -4.25 8.66
N THR A 180 5.66 -5.55 8.89
CA THR A 180 4.46 -6.13 9.51
C THR A 180 4.63 -6.08 11.02
N SER A 181 3.60 -5.63 11.73
CA SER A 181 3.52 -5.79 13.18
C SER A 181 3.32 -7.28 13.49
N VAL A 182 4.26 -7.86 14.26
CA VAL A 182 4.15 -9.21 14.84
C VAL A 182 3.34 -9.13 16.11
#